data_4cd832c6fc46ad88a8589df64634e8b9
#
_entry.id   4cd832c6fc46ad88a8589df64634e8b9
#
_cell.length_a   1.000
_cell.length_b   1.000
_cell.length_c   1.000
_cell.angle_alpha   90.00
_cell.angle_beta   90.00
_cell.angle_gamma   90.00
#
_symmetry.space_group_name_H-M   'P 1'
#
loop_
_entity.id
_entity.type
_entity.pdbx_description
1 polymer ?
#
loop_
_entity_poly.entity_id
_entity_poly.type
_entity_poly.pdbx_seq_one_letter_code
_entity_poly.pdbx_strand_id
1 'polypeptide(L)'
;GSTGKPKGAGNRHSALTNRLCWMQQAYGLSEVDTVLQKTPFSFDVSVWEFFWPLMTGARLVVAAPGIHREPAKLIELINLEHVTTLHFVPSMLQAFVADVAVNRCTGLQRIICSGEALPVDAQQQVFAKLPQARLYNLYGPTEAAIDVTHWTCREEGRDSVPIGQPIANLGTYILDAGLGPVAVGVVGELYLGGEGLARGYHRRPALTAERFVASPFGGGQRLYRTGDLARHRADGVIEYVGRIDHQVKIRGLRIELGEIEARLREQDAVREAVVLAVDGASGLQLVGYVVPAQGDVDEAS
;
A
#
# COMPACT_ATOMS: atom_id res chain seq x y z
N GLY A 1 -14.50 -5.73 4.24
CA GLY A 1 -15.12 -4.41 4.32
C GLY A 1 -15.90 -4.25 5.63
N SER A 2 -16.35 -3.04 5.98
CA SER A 2 -17.09 -2.72 7.22
C SER A 2 -18.32 -3.61 7.51
N THR A 3 -18.71 -4.44 6.56
CA THR A 3 -19.86 -5.38 6.65
C THR A 3 -19.44 -6.85 6.85
N GLY A 4 -18.19 -7.13 7.16
CA GLY A 4 -17.69 -8.51 7.36
C GLY A 4 -17.62 -9.38 6.11
N LYS A 5 -17.76 -8.80 4.91
CA LYS A 5 -17.67 -9.55 3.64
C LYS A 5 -16.64 -8.92 2.71
N PRO A 6 -15.78 -9.73 2.03
CA PRO A 6 -14.80 -9.23 1.08
C PRO A 6 -15.41 -8.32 0.02
N LYS A 7 -14.69 -7.28 -0.38
CA LYS A 7 -15.07 -6.37 -1.46
C LYS A 7 -14.09 -6.50 -2.63
N GLY A 8 -14.61 -6.76 -3.82
CA GLY A 8 -13.81 -6.80 -5.04
C GLY A 8 -13.92 -5.49 -5.81
N ALA A 9 -12.81 -4.79 -6.02
CA ALA A 9 -12.76 -3.61 -6.87
C ALA A 9 -12.57 -4.01 -8.34
N GLY A 10 -13.44 -3.53 -9.21
CA GLY A 10 -13.43 -3.86 -10.65
C GLY A 10 -12.54 -2.90 -11.44
N ASN A 11 -11.23 -3.16 -11.51
CA ASN A 11 -10.31 -2.35 -12.29
C ASN A 11 -10.45 -2.59 -13.80
N ARG A 12 -10.21 -1.52 -14.61
CA ARG A 12 -10.19 -1.61 -16.06
C ARG A 12 -8.80 -2.00 -16.55
N HIS A 13 -8.71 -2.67 -17.70
CA HIS A 13 -7.42 -2.91 -18.35
C HIS A 13 -6.69 -1.61 -18.68
N SER A 14 -7.43 -0.54 -19.09
CA SER A 14 -6.85 0.76 -19.35
C SER A 14 -6.15 1.37 -18.12
N ALA A 15 -6.72 1.18 -16.93
CA ALA A 15 -6.11 1.63 -15.68
C ALA A 15 -4.78 0.92 -15.38
N LEU A 16 -4.74 -0.40 -15.57
CA LEU A 16 -3.50 -1.19 -15.43
C LEU A 16 -2.46 -0.80 -16.49
N THR A 17 -2.87 -0.63 -17.74
CA THR A 17 -2.00 -0.17 -18.82
C THR A 17 -1.41 1.20 -18.51
N ASN A 18 -2.24 2.15 -18.07
CA ASN A 18 -1.78 3.48 -17.64
C ASN A 18 -0.71 3.38 -16.56
N ARG A 19 -0.96 2.57 -15.53
CA ARG A 19 -0.04 2.35 -14.41
C ARG A 19 1.30 1.75 -14.86
N LEU A 20 1.28 0.71 -15.71
CA LEU A 20 2.47 0.04 -16.20
C LEU A 20 3.28 0.91 -17.18
N CYS A 21 2.62 1.62 -18.11
CA CYS A 21 3.28 2.54 -19.01
C CYS A 21 3.94 3.71 -18.29
N TRP A 22 3.25 4.28 -17.29
CA TRP A 22 3.84 5.30 -16.44
C TRP A 22 5.08 4.76 -15.69
N MET A 23 4.98 3.57 -15.12
CA MET A 23 6.10 2.94 -14.39
C MET A 23 7.31 2.73 -15.28
N GLN A 24 7.09 2.34 -16.53
CA GLN A 24 8.14 2.22 -17.52
C GLN A 24 8.81 3.56 -17.83
N GLN A 25 8.03 4.62 -18.00
CA GLN A 25 8.56 5.97 -18.27
C GLN A 25 9.34 6.51 -17.06
N ALA A 26 8.87 6.25 -15.84
CA ALA A 26 9.47 6.79 -14.62
C ALA A 26 10.75 6.04 -14.19
N TYR A 27 10.79 4.72 -14.39
CA TYR A 27 11.84 3.88 -13.79
C TYR A 27 12.70 3.14 -14.80
N GLY A 28 12.28 3.01 -16.05
CA GLY A 28 13.12 2.57 -17.17
C GLY A 28 13.67 1.15 -17.01
N LEU A 29 12.78 0.15 -16.86
CA LEU A 29 13.20 -1.25 -16.85
C LEU A 29 13.64 -1.67 -18.26
N SER A 30 14.65 -2.55 -18.38
CA SER A 30 15.19 -3.03 -19.62
C SER A 30 15.49 -4.53 -19.59
N GLU A 31 15.91 -5.09 -20.70
CA GLU A 31 16.24 -6.51 -20.86
C GLU A 31 17.38 -7.02 -19.98
N VAL A 32 18.23 -6.10 -19.48
CA VAL A 32 19.33 -6.45 -18.57
C VAL A 32 18.87 -6.53 -17.10
N ASP A 33 17.65 -6.11 -16.80
CA ASP A 33 17.09 -6.11 -15.46
C ASP A 33 16.49 -7.46 -15.08
N THR A 34 16.44 -7.71 -13.79
CA THR A 34 15.76 -8.88 -13.20
C THR A 34 14.78 -8.39 -12.14
N VAL A 35 13.50 -8.69 -12.33
CA VAL A 35 12.43 -8.41 -11.38
C VAL A 35 12.11 -9.64 -10.55
N LEU A 36 12.02 -9.47 -9.24
CA LEU A 36 11.60 -10.54 -8.33
C LEU A 36 10.10 -10.46 -8.05
N GLN A 37 9.36 -11.47 -8.47
CA GLN A 37 7.98 -11.67 -8.07
C GLN A 37 7.94 -12.47 -6.76
N LYS A 38 7.50 -11.83 -5.67
CA LYS A 38 7.36 -12.44 -4.35
C LYS A 38 6.10 -12.00 -3.61
N THR A 39 5.41 -10.98 -4.12
CA THR A 39 4.18 -10.50 -3.52
C THR A 39 3.07 -11.51 -3.74
N PRO A 40 2.31 -11.90 -2.70
CA PRO A 40 1.19 -12.80 -2.87
C PRO A 40 0.23 -12.30 -3.96
N PHE A 41 -0.18 -13.19 -4.82
CA PHE A 41 -1.05 -12.90 -5.97
C PHE A 41 -2.38 -12.20 -5.60
N SER A 42 -2.83 -12.36 -4.35
CA SER A 42 -4.02 -11.67 -3.83
C SER A 42 -3.84 -10.15 -3.61
N PHE A 43 -2.61 -9.65 -3.68
CA PHE A 43 -2.31 -8.21 -3.65
C PHE A 43 -2.14 -7.69 -5.07
N ASP A 44 -2.75 -6.56 -5.38
CA ASP A 44 -2.72 -5.95 -6.70
C ASP A 44 -1.33 -5.45 -7.12
N VAL A 45 -0.44 -5.18 -6.18
CA VAL A 45 0.98 -4.90 -6.43
C VAL A 45 1.64 -6.03 -7.25
N SER A 46 1.26 -7.30 -7.04
CA SER A 46 1.80 -8.42 -7.81
C SER A 46 1.60 -8.28 -9.32
N VAL A 47 0.61 -7.51 -9.75
CA VAL A 47 0.31 -7.29 -11.18
C VAL A 47 1.51 -6.67 -11.90
N TRP A 48 2.14 -5.64 -11.33
CA TRP A 48 3.30 -5.06 -11.98
C TRP A 48 4.55 -5.93 -11.86
N GLU A 49 4.70 -6.73 -10.77
CA GLU A 49 5.79 -7.69 -10.67
C GLU A 49 5.74 -8.71 -11.82
N PHE A 50 4.55 -9.13 -12.26
CA PHE A 50 4.37 -10.03 -13.38
C PHE A 50 4.50 -9.34 -14.74
N PHE A 51 3.76 -8.26 -14.96
CA PHE A 51 3.57 -7.74 -16.32
C PHE A 51 4.63 -6.73 -16.76
N TRP A 52 5.21 -5.96 -15.84
CA TRP A 52 6.21 -4.97 -16.22
C TRP A 52 7.48 -5.59 -16.83
N PRO A 53 8.11 -6.62 -16.24
CA PRO A 53 9.24 -7.28 -16.89
C PRO A 53 8.88 -7.88 -18.24
N LEU A 54 7.70 -8.49 -18.38
CA LEU A 54 7.25 -9.07 -19.64
C LEU A 54 7.04 -8.03 -20.76
N MET A 55 6.65 -6.79 -20.41
CA MET A 55 6.51 -5.69 -21.37
C MET A 55 7.84 -5.21 -21.93
N THR A 56 8.92 -5.38 -21.19
CA THR A 56 10.24 -4.78 -21.50
C THR A 56 11.31 -5.77 -21.88
N GLY A 57 10.99 -7.07 -21.85
CA GLY A 57 11.96 -8.14 -22.08
C GLY A 57 12.91 -8.40 -20.90
N ALA A 58 12.63 -7.77 -19.72
CA ALA A 58 13.38 -8.05 -18.51
C ALA A 58 13.12 -9.46 -17.98
N ARG A 59 14.05 -10.00 -17.21
CA ARG A 59 13.92 -11.32 -16.60
C ARG A 59 12.96 -11.27 -15.40
N LEU A 60 12.04 -12.22 -15.34
CA LEU A 60 11.14 -12.43 -14.20
C LEU A 60 11.61 -13.65 -13.40
N VAL A 61 11.91 -13.46 -12.13
CA VAL A 61 12.18 -14.52 -11.17
C VAL A 61 11.00 -14.67 -10.23
N VAL A 62 10.47 -15.87 -10.11
CA VAL A 62 9.34 -16.17 -9.22
C VAL A 62 9.88 -16.81 -7.95
N ALA A 63 9.71 -16.16 -6.82
CA ALA A 63 10.13 -16.67 -5.52
C ALA A 63 9.26 -17.84 -5.05
N ALA A 64 9.87 -18.81 -4.39
CA ALA A 64 9.12 -19.89 -3.75
C ALA A 64 8.18 -19.32 -2.65
N PRO A 65 7.02 -19.94 -2.40
CA PRO A 65 6.09 -19.50 -1.38
C PRO A 65 6.76 -19.35 -0.01
N GLY A 66 6.51 -18.21 0.65
CA GLY A 66 7.02 -17.94 1.99
C GLY A 66 8.38 -17.25 2.07
N ILE A 67 9.21 -17.27 1.02
CA ILE A 67 10.55 -16.63 1.01
C ILE A 67 10.48 -15.14 1.40
N HIS A 68 9.42 -14.43 1.01
CA HIS A 68 9.24 -13.03 1.35
C HIS A 68 9.25 -12.73 2.86
N ARG A 69 9.04 -13.74 3.72
CA ARG A 69 9.04 -13.62 5.20
C ARG A 69 10.38 -13.94 5.83
N GLU A 70 11.36 -14.39 5.06
CA GLU A 70 12.67 -14.87 5.53
C GLU A 70 13.79 -14.00 4.91
N PRO A 71 14.21 -12.90 5.58
CA PRO A 71 15.20 -11.97 5.03
C PRO A 71 16.49 -12.62 4.52
N ALA A 72 17.05 -13.56 5.28
CA ALA A 72 18.27 -14.26 4.88
C ALA A 72 18.12 -15.03 3.55
N LYS A 73 17.03 -15.80 3.41
CA LYS A 73 16.75 -16.54 2.16
C LYS A 73 16.44 -15.58 1.00
N LEU A 74 15.80 -14.44 1.29
CA LEU A 74 15.55 -13.42 0.28
C LEU A 74 16.85 -12.80 -0.22
N ILE A 75 17.80 -12.50 0.68
CA ILE A 75 19.14 -12.00 0.35
C ILE A 75 19.90 -13.02 -0.53
N GLU A 76 19.86 -14.30 -0.17
CA GLU A 76 20.48 -15.38 -0.98
C GLU A 76 19.88 -15.42 -2.38
N LEU A 77 18.55 -15.40 -2.50
CA LEU A 77 17.85 -15.41 -3.78
C LEU A 77 18.18 -14.19 -4.64
N ILE A 78 18.19 -12.99 -4.04
CA ILE A 78 18.55 -11.73 -4.72
C ILE A 78 19.94 -11.83 -5.35
N ASN A 79 20.92 -12.34 -4.61
CA ASN A 79 22.28 -12.47 -5.10
C ASN A 79 22.43 -13.60 -6.13
N LEU A 80 21.82 -14.76 -5.89
CA LEU A 80 21.86 -15.91 -6.80
C LEU A 80 21.26 -15.57 -8.16
N GLU A 81 20.12 -14.89 -8.15
CA GLU A 81 19.35 -14.57 -9.36
C GLU A 81 19.66 -13.18 -9.92
N HIS A 82 20.65 -12.47 -9.38
CA HIS A 82 21.03 -11.13 -9.82
C HIS A 82 19.85 -10.18 -9.93
N VAL A 83 18.98 -10.16 -8.92
CA VAL A 83 17.79 -9.31 -8.88
C VAL A 83 18.18 -7.83 -8.84
N THR A 84 17.62 -7.03 -9.74
CA THR A 84 17.85 -5.57 -9.79
C THR A 84 16.67 -4.76 -9.26
N THR A 85 15.48 -5.33 -9.27
CA THR A 85 14.22 -4.62 -8.95
C THR A 85 13.28 -5.50 -8.14
N LEU A 86 12.79 -4.99 -7.01
CA LEU A 86 11.80 -5.69 -6.19
C LEU A 86 10.93 -4.72 -5.39
N HIS A 87 9.79 -5.23 -4.94
CA HIS A 87 8.84 -4.53 -4.07
C HIS A 87 9.00 -4.92 -2.60
N PHE A 88 8.68 -3.99 -1.70
CA PHE A 88 8.44 -4.27 -0.29
C PHE A 88 7.22 -3.51 0.22
N VAL A 89 6.47 -4.11 1.14
CA VAL A 89 5.73 -3.31 2.11
C VAL A 89 6.73 -2.81 3.17
N PRO A 90 6.58 -1.59 3.70
CA PRO A 90 7.55 -0.99 4.61
C PRO A 90 7.96 -1.84 5.81
N SER A 91 7.03 -2.53 6.45
CA SER A 91 7.33 -3.44 7.55
C SER A 91 8.26 -4.60 7.15
N MET A 92 8.12 -5.12 5.91
CA MET A 92 9.01 -6.14 5.38
C MET A 92 10.36 -5.55 4.96
N LEU A 93 10.39 -4.30 4.47
CA LEU A 93 11.65 -3.60 4.20
C LEU A 93 12.46 -3.44 5.49
N GLN A 94 11.83 -3.03 6.59
CA GLN A 94 12.52 -2.92 7.89
C GLN A 94 13.19 -4.24 8.30
N ALA A 95 12.46 -5.35 8.18
CA ALA A 95 13.03 -6.67 8.47
C ALA A 95 14.19 -7.04 7.53
N PHE A 96 14.08 -6.70 6.24
CA PHE A 96 15.11 -6.96 5.25
C PHE A 96 16.39 -6.14 5.51
N VAL A 97 16.25 -4.84 5.76
CA VAL A 97 17.42 -3.98 6.02
C VAL A 97 18.03 -4.18 7.41
N ALA A 98 17.31 -4.79 8.35
CA ALA A 98 17.85 -5.17 9.65
C ALA A 98 18.85 -6.33 9.56
N ASP A 99 18.75 -7.18 8.51
CA ASP A 99 19.67 -8.31 8.34
C ASP A 99 21.10 -7.82 8.07
N VAL A 100 22.07 -8.47 8.73
CA VAL A 100 23.49 -8.10 8.63
C VAL A 100 24.09 -8.33 7.23
N ALA A 101 23.50 -9.26 6.47
CA ALA A 101 23.99 -9.63 5.14
C ALA A 101 23.37 -8.78 4.01
N VAL A 102 22.49 -7.80 4.31
CA VAL A 102 21.79 -7.01 3.29
C VAL A 102 22.74 -6.23 2.37
N ASN A 103 23.89 -5.78 2.88
CA ASN A 103 24.92 -5.09 2.12
C ASN A 103 25.52 -5.95 0.98
N ARG A 104 25.30 -7.25 0.98
CA ARG A 104 25.71 -8.16 -0.11
C ARG A 104 24.81 -8.03 -1.35
N CYS A 105 23.63 -7.43 -1.24
CA CYS A 105 22.71 -7.21 -2.35
C CYS A 105 23.15 -6.06 -3.26
N THR A 106 24.39 -6.07 -3.72
CA THR A 106 25.01 -4.99 -4.50
C THR A 106 24.43 -4.82 -5.90
N GLY A 107 23.72 -5.83 -6.41
CA GLY A 107 23.01 -5.77 -7.70
C GLY A 107 21.70 -5.03 -7.68
N LEU A 108 21.15 -4.73 -6.50
CA LEU A 108 19.88 -4.02 -6.40
C LEU A 108 20.02 -2.58 -6.91
N GLN A 109 19.13 -2.19 -7.81
CA GLN A 109 19.05 -0.85 -8.40
C GLN A 109 17.78 -0.11 -8.01
N ARG A 110 16.65 -0.83 -7.86
CA ARG A 110 15.33 -0.26 -7.59
C ARG A 110 14.63 -1.03 -6.47
N ILE A 111 14.33 -0.32 -5.40
CA ILE A 111 13.49 -0.82 -4.30
C ILE A 111 12.22 0.02 -4.29
N ILE A 112 11.10 -0.64 -4.51
CA ILE A 112 9.78 0.00 -4.57
C ILE A 112 9.01 -0.37 -3.30
N CYS A 113 8.54 0.64 -2.58
CA CYS A 113 7.73 0.46 -1.38
C CYS A 113 6.32 0.97 -1.60
N SER A 114 5.32 0.22 -1.13
CA SER A 114 3.93 0.67 -1.07
C SER A 114 3.14 -0.15 -0.04
N GLY A 115 1.90 0.27 0.20
CA GLY A 115 0.97 -0.47 1.05
C GLY A 115 0.94 -0.03 2.51
N GLU A 116 1.97 0.61 3.03
CA GLU A 116 2.05 1.18 4.38
C GLU A 116 2.78 2.53 4.32
N ALA A 117 2.73 3.31 5.41
CA ALA A 117 3.58 4.49 5.54
C ALA A 117 5.05 4.06 5.67
N LEU A 118 5.92 4.61 4.84
CA LEU A 118 7.35 4.31 4.87
C LEU A 118 8.02 5.07 6.03
N PRO A 119 8.57 4.38 7.04
CA PRO A 119 9.28 5.03 8.13
C PRO A 119 10.60 5.65 7.68
N VAL A 120 10.95 6.79 8.26
CA VAL A 120 12.21 7.52 7.94
C VAL A 120 13.44 6.68 8.27
N ASP A 121 13.43 5.96 9.39
CA ASP A 121 14.53 5.06 9.78
C ASP A 121 14.77 3.94 8.76
N ALA A 122 13.70 3.36 8.21
CA ALA A 122 13.83 2.36 7.15
C ALA A 122 14.44 2.97 5.88
N GLN A 123 14.02 4.17 5.49
CA GLN A 123 14.63 4.90 4.38
C GLN A 123 16.12 5.15 4.62
N GLN A 124 16.50 5.64 5.80
CA GLN A 124 17.89 5.90 6.17
C GLN A 124 18.74 4.63 6.14
N GLN A 125 18.21 3.50 6.63
CA GLN A 125 18.91 2.23 6.57
C GLN A 125 19.15 1.75 5.14
N VAL A 126 18.19 1.95 4.22
CA VAL A 126 18.40 1.66 2.79
C VAL A 126 19.55 2.50 2.24
N PHE A 127 19.57 3.81 2.49
CA PHE A 127 20.63 4.70 2.00
C PHE A 127 22.01 4.33 2.56
N ALA A 128 22.07 3.93 3.83
CA ALA A 128 23.33 3.54 4.47
C ALA A 128 23.87 2.19 3.98
N LYS A 129 22.97 1.20 3.79
CA LYS A 129 23.37 -0.19 3.52
C LYS A 129 23.34 -0.57 2.04
N LEU A 130 22.54 0.13 1.24
CA LEU A 130 22.33 -0.11 -0.20
C LEU A 130 22.44 1.18 -1.01
N PRO A 131 23.57 1.92 -0.91
CA PRO A 131 23.71 3.26 -1.50
C PRO A 131 23.59 3.29 -3.03
N GLN A 132 23.76 2.14 -3.70
CA GLN A 132 23.59 2.00 -5.15
C GLN A 132 22.11 1.87 -5.56
N ALA A 133 21.21 1.49 -4.62
CA ALA A 133 19.80 1.27 -4.90
C ALA A 133 18.98 2.55 -4.73
N ARG A 134 18.10 2.84 -5.68
CA ARG A 134 17.13 3.90 -5.55
C ARG A 134 15.89 3.36 -4.82
N LEU A 135 15.44 4.10 -3.81
CA LEU A 135 14.23 3.80 -3.06
C LEU A 135 13.09 4.68 -3.54
N TYR A 136 11.94 4.07 -3.79
CA TYR A 136 10.72 4.74 -4.22
C TYR A 136 9.59 4.42 -3.25
N ASN A 137 8.87 5.44 -2.81
CA ASN A 137 7.67 5.30 -1.99
C ASN A 137 6.44 5.59 -2.84
N LEU A 138 5.56 4.60 -2.99
CA LEU A 138 4.34 4.70 -3.77
C LEU A 138 3.13 4.54 -2.85
N TYR A 139 2.03 5.16 -3.23
CA TYR A 139 0.77 5.06 -2.52
C TYR A 139 -0.39 4.89 -3.49
N GLY A 140 -1.29 4.01 -3.16
CA GLY A 140 -2.57 3.84 -3.83
C GLY A 140 -3.42 2.75 -3.21
N PRO A 141 -4.76 2.86 -3.30
CA PRO A 141 -5.68 1.78 -3.00
C PRO A 141 -5.96 0.94 -4.25
N THR A 142 -6.39 -0.30 -4.07
CA THR A 142 -6.84 -1.18 -5.16
C THR A 142 -7.96 -0.55 -6.01
N GLU A 143 -8.76 0.32 -5.42
CA GLU A 143 -9.83 1.07 -6.07
C GLU A 143 -9.34 2.11 -7.10
N ALA A 144 -8.01 2.31 -7.17
CA ALA A 144 -7.39 3.20 -8.15
C ALA A 144 -6.18 2.56 -8.86
N ALA A 145 -6.22 1.25 -9.04
CA ALA A 145 -5.26 0.44 -9.81
C ALA A 145 -3.81 0.53 -9.31
N ILE A 146 -3.58 -0.05 -8.15
CA ILE A 146 -2.29 -0.32 -7.48
C ILE A 146 -1.72 0.93 -6.79
N ASP A 147 -1.11 1.86 -7.53
CA ASP A 147 -0.51 3.07 -6.96
C ASP A 147 -0.90 4.30 -7.77
N VAL A 148 -1.16 5.39 -7.07
CA VAL A 148 -1.66 6.66 -7.62
C VAL A 148 -0.65 7.79 -7.49
N THR A 149 0.20 7.72 -6.45
CA THR A 149 1.27 8.69 -6.26
C THR A 149 2.62 7.99 -6.12
N HIS A 150 3.68 8.75 -6.36
CA HIS A 150 5.04 8.27 -6.24
C HIS A 150 5.96 9.34 -5.64
N TRP A 151 6.99 8.88 -4.95
CA TRP A 151 8.07 9.68 -4.42
C TRP A 151 9.41 8.97 -4.63
N THR A 152 10.38 9.65 -5.24
CA THR A 152 11.76 9.19 -5.20
C THR A 152 12.37 9.62 -3.88
N CYS A 153 12.67 8.66 -3.02
CA CYS A 153 13.16 8.91 -1.68
C CYS A 153 14.54 9.60 -1.72
N ARG A 154 14.70 10.58 -0.84
CA ARG A 154 15.95 11.34 -0.64
C ARG A 154 16.00 11.84 0.80
N GLU A 155 17.19 12.17 1.26
CA GLU A 155 17.36 12.79 2.57
C GLU A 155 16.84 14.23 2.55
N GLU A 156 15.87 14.53 3.40
CA GLU A 156 15.30 15.87 3.53
C GLU A 156 15.36 16.41 4.96
N GLY A 157 15.86 15.60 5.93
CA GLY A 157 15.91 15.96 7.36
C GLY A 157 14.50 16.13 7.97
N ARG A 158 13.49 15.40 7.46
CA ARG A 158 12.10 15.46 7.91
C ARG A 158 11.72 14.20 8.68
N ASP A 159 10.65 14.31 9.47
CA ASP A 159 10.14 13.25 10.32
C ASP A 159 9.20 12.28 9.58
N SER A 160 8.90 12.53 8.30
CA SER A 160 8.03 11.68 7.48
C SER A 160 8.54 11.55 6.06
N VAL A 161 8.32 10.38 5.46
CA VAL A 161 8.52 10.15 4.03
C VAL A 161 7.21 10.43 3.31
N PRO A 162 7.16 11.40 2.36
CA PRO A 162 5.93 11.74 1.66
C PRO A 162 5.46 10.61 0.74
N ILE A 163 4.18 10.65 0.37
CA ILE A 163 3.62 9.81 -0.69
C ILE A 163 3.82 10.44 -2.08
N GLY A 164 4.29 11.67 -2.14
CA GLY A 164 4.80 12.30 -3.35
C GLY A 164 3.76 13.03 -4.19
N GLN A 165 3.78 12.77 -5.49
CA GLN A 165 2.95 13.43 -6.50
C GLN A 165 2.17 12.40 -7.32
N PRO A 166 1.03 12.77 -7.93
CA PRO A 166 0.25 11.84 -8.75
C PRO A 166 1.04 11.33 -9.95
N ILE A 167 0.79 10.07 -10.31
CA ILE A 167 1.29 9.48 -11.55
C ILE A 167 0.49 10.01 -12.76
N ALA A 168 0.96 9.71 -13.98
CA ALA A 168 0.31 10.18 -15.20
C ALA A 168 -1.17 9.81 -15.26
N ASN A 169 -1.99 10.76 -15.74
CA ASN A 169 -3.43 10.66 -15.97
C ASN A 169 -4.27 10.39 -14.69
N LEU A 170 -3.70 10.66 -13.52
CA LEU A 170 -4.38 10.59 -12.22
C LEU A 170 -4.37 11.96 -11.56
N GLY A 171 -5.42 12.23 -10.79
CA GLY A 171 -5.57 13.43 -9.98
C GLY A 171 -5.70 13.08 -8.50
N THR A 172 -5.11 13.92 -7.67
CA THR A 172 -5.23 13.86 -6.20
C THR A 172 -5.84 15.15 -5.72
N TYR A 173 -6.81 15.05 -4.83
CA TYR A 173 -7.54 16.21 -4.28
C TYR A 173 -7.59 16.06 -2.78
N ILE A 174 -7.18 17.08 -2.03
CA ILE A 174 -7.30 17.10 -0.58
C ILE A 174 -8.43 18.05 -0.24
N LEU A 175 -9.53 17.49 0.27
CA LEU A 175 -10.80 18.18 0.42
C LEU A 175 -11.27 18.20 1.87
N ASP A 176 -12.07 19.23 2.19
CA ASP A 176 -12.81 19.32 3.44
C ASP A 176 -14.12 18.52 3.40
N ALA A 177 -14.90 18.57 4.47
CA ALA A 177 -16.19 17.88 4.58
C ALA A 177 -17.25 18.37 3.58
N GLY A 178 -17.10 19.58 3.06
CA GLY A 178 -17.95 20.16 2.03
C GLY A 178 -17.47 19.89 0.60
N LEU A 179 -16.43 19.07 0.44
CA LEU A 179 -15.74 18.80 -0.83
C LEU A 179 -15.06 20.04 -1.44
N GLY A 180 -14.77 21.05 -0.61
CA GLY A 180 -13.94 22.20 -0.99
C GLY A 180 -12.45 21.88 -0.86
N PRO A 181 -11.56 22.34 -1.78
CA PRO A 181 -10.12 22.19 -1.63
C PRO A 181 -9.60 22.88 -0.38
N VAL A 182 -8.77 22.20 0.40
CA VAL A 182 -8.09 22.81 1.55
C VAL A 182 -6.85 23.60 1.13
N ALA A 183 -6.45 24.57 1.95
CA ALA A 183 -5.22 25.34 1.71
C ALA A 183 -3.96 24.47 1.88
N VAL A 184 -2.83 24.90 1.31
CA VAL A 184 -1.52 24.26 1.48
C VAL A 184 -1.18 24.17 2.98
N GLY A 185 -0.71 23.00 3.41
CA GLY A 185 -0.40 22.68 4.81
C GLY A 185 -1.59 22.26 5.67
N VAL A 186 -2.84 22.51 5.21
CA VAL A 186 -4.04 22.11 5.93
C VAL A 186 -4.35 20.63 5.64
N VAL A 187 -4.70 19.87 6.68
CA VAL A 187 -5.08 18.46 6.57
C VAL A 187 -6.53 18.37 6.08
N GLY A 188 -6.75 17.52 5.09
CA GLY A 188 -8.06 17.15 4.57
C GLY A 188 -8.12 15.68 4.18
N GLU A 189 -9.28 15.21 3.75
CA GLU A 189 -9.43 13.87 3.22
C GLU A 189 -8.90 13.80 1.78
N LEU A 190 -8.10 12.75 1.48
CA LEU A 190 -7.56 12.52 0.15
C LEU A 190 -8.62 11.86 -0.75
N TYR A 191 -8.86 12.46 -1.91
CA TYR A 191 -9.69 11.92 -2.98
C TYR A 191 -8.85 11.69 -4.23
N LEU A 192 -9.19 10.66 -4.98
CA LEU A 192 -8.47 10.25 -6.20
C LEU A 192 -9.39 10.32 -7.41
N GLY A 193 -8.86 10.77 -8.54
CA GLY A 193 -9.57 10.86 -9.82
C GLY A 193 -8.73 10.41 -11.00
N GLY A 194 -9.34 10.26 -12.18
CA GLY A 194 -8.66 9.97 -13.43
C GLY A 194 -8.73 8.52 -13.90
N GLU A 195 -7.81 8.13 -14.79
CA GLU A 195 -7.84 6.84 -15.52
C GLU A 195 -7.66 5.60 -14.65
N GLY A 196 -7.05 5.74 -13.47
CA GLY A 196 -6.82 4.62 -12.54
C GLY A 196 -8.07 4.16 -11.80
N LEU A 197 -9.16 4.94 -11.79
CA LEU A 197 -10.33 4.61 -10.98
C LEU A 197 -11.02 3.31 -11.43
N ALA A 198 -11.28 2.44 -10.46
CA ALA A 198 -12.10 1.26 -10.64
C ALA A 198 -13.54 1.64 -11.06
N ARG A 199 -14.25 0.69 -11.67
CA ARG A 199 -15.68 0.84 -11.98
C ARG A 199 -16.53 0.97 -10.72
N GLY A 200 -16.10 0.33 -9.64
CA GLY A 200 -16.76 0.22 -8.36
C GLY A 200 -16.52 -1.16 -7.74
N TYR A 201 -17.29 -1.47 -6.72
CA TYR A 201 -17.25 -2.77 -6.03
C TYR A 201 -18.22 -3.76 -6.64
N HIS A 202 -17.73 -4.96 -6.92
CA HIS A 202 -18.53 -6.03 -7.52
C HIS A 202 -19.75 -6.39 -6.65
N ARG A 203 -20.96 -6.30 -7.24
CA ARG A 203 -22.24 -6.57 -6.57
C ARG A 203 -22.47 -5.79 -5.25
N ARG A 204 -21.87 -4.59 -5.13
CA ARG A 204 -22.01 -3.70 -3.98
C ARG A 204 -22.35 -2.28 -4.41
N PRO A 205 -23.56 -2.03 -4.97
CA PRO A 205 -23.91 -0.71 -5.52
C PRO A 205 -23.96 0.39 -4.45
N ALA A 206 -24.48 0.09 -3.26
CA ALA A 206 -24.54 1.06 -2.16
C ALA A 206 -23.14 1.51 -1.72
N LEU A 207 -22.23 0.55 -1.47
CA LEU A 207 -20.83 0.86 -1.13
C LEU A 207 -20.11 1.59 -2.27
N THR A 208 -20.42 1.24 -3.52
CA THR A 208 -19.87 1.94 -4.68
C THR A 208 -20.32 3.40 -4.68
N ALA A 209 -21.61 3.68 -4.48
CA ALA A 209 -22.13 5.04 -4.43
C ALA A 209 -21.57 5.86 -3.26
N GLU A 210 -21.30 5.21 -2.11
CA GLU A 210 -20.70 5.85 -0.94
C GLU A 210 -19.24 6.28 -1.19
N ARG A 211 -18.46 5.46 -1.90
CA ARG A 211 -17.02 5.65 -2.06
C ARG A 211 -16.62 6.28 -3.38
N PHE A 212 -17.38 6.09 -4.44
CA PHE A 212 -17.14 6.70 -5.75
C PHE A 212 -18.15 7.83 -5.98
N VAL A 213 -17.82 9.01 -5.49
CA VAL A 213 -18.69 10.19 -5.48
C VAL A 213 -18.56 11.01 -6.75
N ALA A 214 -19.55 11.85 -7.06
CA ALA A 214 -19.44 12.81 -8.14
C ALA A 214 -18.35 13.85 -7.83
N SER A 215 -17.55 14.22 -8.85
CA SER A 215 -16.55 15.27 -8.69
C SER A 215 -17.23 16.65 -8.56
N PRO A 216 -16.89 17.45 -7.55
CA PRO A 216 -17.42 18.80 -7.41
C PRO A 216 -16.85 19.77 -8.46
N PHE A 217 -15.81 19.37 -9.20
CA PHE A 217 -15.12 20.19 -10.18
C PHE A 217 -15.74 20.11 -11.60
N GLY A 218 -16.87 19.44 -11.73
CA GLY A 218 -17.61 19.34 -13.00
C GLY A 218 -17.13 18.21 -13.91
N GLY A 219 -17.55 18.28 -15.21
CA GLY A 219 -17.12 17.30 -16.22
C GLY A 219 -17.71 15.89 -16.11
N GLY A 220 -18.67 15.65 -15.22
CA GLY A 220 -19.28 14.32 -15.00
C GLY A 220 -18.32 13.25 -14.49
N GLN A 221 -17.16 13.66 -13.98
CA GLN A 221 -16.15 12.78 -13.45
C GLN A 221 -16.51 12.27 -12.06
N ARG A 222 -15.86 11.20 -11.63
CA ARG A 222 -15.98 10.65 -10.27
C ARG A 222 -14.66 10.81 -9.52
N LEU A 223 -14.78 10.92 -8.21
CA LEU A 223 -13.67 10.82 -7.28
C LEU A 223 -13.86 9.57 -6.41
N TYR A 224 -12.76 8.90 -6.10
CA TYR A 224 -12.74 7.86 -5.07
C TYR A 224 -12.38 8.48 -3.72
N ARG A 225 -13.26 8.28 -2.75
CA ARG A 225 -13.10 8.70 -1.36
C ARG A 225 -12.26 7.70 -0.61
N THR A 226 -11.00 8.04 -0.26
CA THR A 226 -10.03 7.08 0.29
C THR A 226 -10.25 6.77 1.77
N GLY A 227 -10.71 7.75 2.55
CA GLY A 227 -10.69 7.73 4.01
C GLY A 227 -9.29 8.01 4.59
N ASP A 228 -8.31 8.33 3.75
CA ASP A 228 -6.98 8.74 4.19
C ASP A 228 -6.91 10.26 4.36
N LEU A 229 -6.21 10.71 5.39
CA LEU A 229 -5.89 12.12 5.64
C LEU A 229 -4.54 12.46 5.04
N ALA A 230 -4.47 13.60 4.38
CA ALA A 230 -3.26 14.09 3.75
C ALA A 230 -3.20 15.62 3.79
N ARG A 231 -2.02 16.18 3.46
CA ARG A 231 -1.82 17.61 3.23
C ARG A 231 -0.84 17.84 2.09
N HIS A 232 -1.00 18.96 1.37
CA HIS A 232 0.00 19.43 0.43
C HIS A 232 1.11 20.19 1.17
N ARG A 233 2.35 19.90 0.81
CA ARG A 233 3.50 20.76 1.12
C ARG A 233 3.50 21.97 0.18
N ALA A 234 4.31 22.99 0.52
CA ALA A 234 4.46 24.19 -0.30
C ALA A 234 5.01 23.90 -1.73
N ASP A 235 5.74 22.82 -1.90
CA ASP A 235 6.26 22.33 -3.18
C ASP A 235 5.28 21.43 -3.96
N GLY A 236 4.04 21.30 -3.47
CA GLY A 236 2.99 20.48 -4.07
C GLY A 236 3.10 18.97 -3.78
N VAL A 237 4.10 18.55 -3.01
CA VAL A 237 4.26 17.15 -2.58
C VAL A 237 3.21 16.82 -1.52
N ILE A 238 2.66 15.61 -1.59
CA ILE A 238 1.62 15.13 -0.66
C ILE A 238 2.26 14.35 0.48
N GLU A 239 1.90 14.72 1.69
CA GLU A 239 2.21 13.99 2.92
C GLU A 239 0.97 13.24 3.41
N TYR A 240 1.16 11.96 3.71
CA TYR A 240 0.16 11.14 4.38
C TYR A 240 0.16 11.48 5.88
N VAL A 241 -1.03 11.66 6.47
CA VAL A 241 -1.17 12.05 7.88
C VAL A 241 -1.77 10.93 8.72
N GLY A 242 -2.67 10.13 8.14
CA GLY A 242 -3.35 9.06 8.86
C GLY A 242 -4.66 8.65 8.19
N ARG A 243 -5.58 8.08 8.97
CA ARG A 243 -6.92 7.69 8.50
C ARG A 243 -8.01 8.36 9.31
N ILE A 244 -9.17 8.59 8.65
CA ILE A 244 -10.39 9.06 9.30
C ILE A 244 -11.08 7.91 10.03
N ASP A 245 -11.00 6.70 9.47
CA ASP A 245 -11.64 5.49 9.99
C ASP A 245 -10.66 4.63 10.81
N HIS A 246 -11.18 3.56 11.41
CA HIS A 246 -10.39 2.61 12.21
C HIS A 246 -9.70 1.51 11.37
N GLN A 247 -9.66 1.67 10.05
CA GLN A 247 -8.96 0.73 9.19
C GLN A 247 -7.46 0.82 9.42
N VAL A 248 -6.80 -0.32 9.54
CA VAL A 248 -5.35 -0.40 9.76
C VAL A 248 -4.66 -1.16 8.63
N LYS A 249 -3.39 -0.86 8.45
CA LYS A 249 -2.52 -1.62 7.55
C LYS A 249 -1.48 -2.34 8.40
N ILE A 250 -1.48 -3.67 8.36
CA ILE A 250 -0.54 -4.52 9.11
C ILE A 250 0.09 -5.52 8.14
N ARG A 251 1.40 -5.44 7.97
CA ARG A 251 2.18 -6.26 7.02
C ARG A 251 1.60 -6.21 5.61
N GLY A 252 1.17 -5.01 5.18
CA GLY A 252 0.53 -4.76 3.89
C GLY A 252 -0.94 -5.18 3.80
N LEU A 253 -1.48 -5.90 4.78
CA LEU A 253 -2.89 -6.27 4.83
C LEU A 253 -3.74 -5.06 5.24
N ARG A 254 -4.73 -4.72 4.41
CA ARG A 254 -5.74 -3.70 4.71
C ARG A 254 -6.85 -4.34 5.53
N ILE A 255 -6.91 -4.02 6.82
CA ILE A 255 -7.76 -4.67 7.81
C ILE A 255 -8.82 -3.71 8.30
N GLU A 256 -10.08 -4.10 8.14
CA GLU A 256 -11.23 -3.44 8.75
C GLU A 256 -11.46 -4.06 10.13
N LEU A 257 -11.15 -3.36 11.21
CA LEU A 257 -11.31 -3.90 12.57
C LEU A 257 -12.76 -4.35 12.84
N GLY A 258 -13.74 -3.56 12.37
CA GLY A 258 -15.16 -3.90 12.47
C GLY A 258 -15.57 -5.19 11.73
N GLU A 259 -14.79 -5.64 10.74
CA GLU A 259 -15.02 -6.93 10.07
C GLU A 259 -14.69 -8.10 11.00
N ILE A 260 -13.60 -7.99 11.74
CA ILE A 260 -13.20 -9.00 12.74
C ILE A 260 -14.20 -9.00 13.89
N GLU A 261 -14.59 -7.82 14.37
CA GLU A 261 -15.60 -7.68 15.42
C GLU A 261 -16.94 -8.32 15.02
N ALA A 262 -17.37 -8.10 13.75
CA ALA A 262 -18.60 -8.71 13.24
C ALA A 262 -18.50 -10.24 13.24
N ARG A 263 -17.34 -10.80 12.87
CA ARG A 263 -17.11 -12.25 12.87
C ARG A 263 -17.02 -12.84 14.28
N LEU A 264 -16.44 -12.12 15.21
CA LEU A 264 -16.42 -12.53 16.62
C LEU A 264 -17.85 -12.58 17.20
N ARG A 265 -18.68 -11.57 16.88
CA ARG A 265 -20.09 -11.51 17.32
C ARG A 265 -21.03 -12.54 16.66
N GLU A 266 -20.60 -13.19 15.57
CA GLU A 266 -21.32 -14.31 14.96
C GLU A 266 -21.16 -15.61 15.76
N GLN A 267 -20.23 -15.67 16.73
CA GLN A 267 -20.05 -16.82 17.59
C GLN A 267 -21.07 -16.77 18.76
N ASP A 268 -21.77 -17.86 19.01
CA ASP A 268 -22.81 -17.95 20.05
C ASP A 268 -22.29 -17.60 21.46
N ALA A 269 -21.00 -17.83 21.70
CA ALA A 269 -20.34 -17.55 22.98
C ALA A 269 -20.00 -16.04 23.17
N VAL A 270 -20.12 -15.20 22.13
CA VAL A 270 -19.68 -13.81 22.16
C VAL A 270 -20.89 -12.86 22.10
N ARG A 271 -21.09 -12.06 23.14
CA ARG A 271 -22.13 -11.01 23.17
C ARG A 271 -21.65 -9.72 22.51
N GLU A 272 -20.43 -9.29 22.84
CA GLU A 272 -19.81 -8.06 22.31
C GLU A 272 -18.35 -8.31 22.00
N ALA A 273 -17.83 -7.62 21.00
CA ALA A 273 -16.42 -7.68 20.62
C ALA A 273 -15.91 -6.30 20.19
N VAL A 274 -14.71 -5.95 20.61
CA VAL A 274 -13.93 -4.79 20.12
C VAL A 274 -12.54 -5.27 19.73
N VAL A 275 -12.06 -4.82 18.57
CA VAL A 275 -10.72 -5.13 18.09
C VAL A 275 -9.90 -3.85 17.98
N LEU A 276 -8.72 -3.84 18.56
CA LEU A 276 -7.79 -2.71 18.51
C LEU A 276 -6.48 -3.12 17.83
N ALA A 277 -5.88 -2.18 17.15
CA ALA A 277 -4.48 -2.29 16.71
C ALA A 277 -3.61 -1.63 17.78
N VAL A 278 -2.66 -2.39 18.31
CA VAL A 278 -1.75 -1.94 19.38
C VAL A 278 -0.30 -2.14 18.95
N ASP A 279 0.58 -1.28 19.41
CA ASP A 279 2.00 -1.43 19.21
C ASP A 279 2.54 -2.61 20.00
N GLY A 280 3.20 -3.55 19.34
CA GLY A 280 3.85 -4.71 19.92
C GLY A 280 5.34 -4.74 19.59
N ALA A 281 6.07 -5.67 20.19
CA ALA A 281 7.53 -5.80 20.02
C ALA A 281 7.98 -5.99 18.55
N SER A 282 7.10 -6.53 17.71
CA SER A 282 7.36 -6.77 16.26
C SER A 282 6.50 -5.90 15.33
N GLY A 283 6.06 -4.72 15.78
CA GLY A 283 5.17 -3.80 15.07
C GLY A 283 3.71 -3.95 15.48
N LEU A 284 2.81 -3.34 14.71
CA LEU A 284 1.38 -3.29 14.99
C LEU A 284 0.78 -4.70 15.07
N GLN A 285 0.00 -4.96 16.13
CA GLN A 285 -0.69 -6.23 16.39
C GLN A 285 -2.18 -5.99 16.63
N LEU A 286 -3.00 -6.99 16.33
CA LEU A 286 -4.44 -6.96 16.64
C LEU A 286 -4.69 -7.61 17.99
N VAL A 287 -5.46 -6.92 18.82
CA VAL A 287 -5.94 -7.45 20.10
C VAL A 287 -7.46 -7.37 20.12
N GLY A 288 -8.11 -8.53 20.30
CA GLY A 288 -9.57 -8.63 20.43
C GLY A 288 -9.99 -8.71 21.89
N TYR A 289 -10.95 -7.89 22.27
CA TYR A 289 -11.62 -7.94 23.57
C TYR A 289 -13.04 -8.45 23.35
N VAL A 290 -13.43 -9.48 24.08
CA VAL A 290 -14.76 -10.08 23.95
C VAL A 290 -15.49 -10.08 25.27
N VAL A 291 -16.81 -9.88 25.21
CA VAL A 291 -17.72 -10.05 26.34
C VAL A 291 -18.51 -11.33 26.09
N PRO A 292 -18.47 -12.33 26.99
CA PRO A 292 -19.17 -13.59 26.82
C PRO A 292 -20.70 -13.43 26.85
N ALA A 293 -21.41 -14.27 26.13
CA ALA A 293 -22.89 -14.31 26.12
C ALA A 293 -23.45 -14.87 27.44
N GLN A 294 -22.81 -15.88 28.03
CA GLN A 294 -23.16 -16.47 29.32
C GLN A 294 -21.89 -16.98 30.03
N GLY A 295 -21.71 -16.59 31.30
CA GLY A 295 -20.59 -17.08 32.14
C GLY A 295 -19.20 -16.56 31.72
N ASP A 296 -18.17 -17.05 32.41
CA ASP A 296 -16.78 -16.77 32.07
C ASP A 296 -16.38 -17.51 30.78
N VAL A 297 -15.66 -16.84 29.91
CA VAL A 297 -15.03 -17.47 28.74
C VAL A 297 -13.84 -18.27 29.26
N ASP A 298 -13.81 -19.56 29.01
CA ASP A 298 -12.61 -20.36 29.25
C ASP A 298 -11.52 -19.87 28.27
N GLU A 299 -10.40 -19.38 28.81
CA GLU A 299 -9.30 -18.79 28.00
C GLU A 299 -8.64 -19.81 27.05
N ALA A 300 -9.06 -21.08 27.10
CA ALA A 300 -8.49 -22.19 26.36
C ALA A 300 -9.27 -22.62 25.09
N SER A 301 -10.34 -21.90 24.67
CA SER A 301 -11.16 -22.28 23.50
C SER A 301 -10.95 -21.39 22.28
#